data_a1a8c588f87b0237b46125b571404867
#
_entry.id   a1a8c588f87b0237b46125b571404867
#
_cell.length_a   1.000
_cell.length_b   1.000
_cell.length_c   1.000
_cell.angle_alpha   90.00
_cell.angle_beta   90.00
_cell.angle_gamma   90.00
#
_symmetry.space_group_name_H-M   'P 1'
#
loop_
_entity.id
_entity.type
_entity.pdbx_description
1 polymer ?
#
loop_
_entity_poly.entity_id
_entity_poly.type
_entity_poly.pdbx_seq_one_letter_code
_entity_poly.pdbx_strand_id
1 'polypeptide(L)'
;MLELLKEYIHVCWLSMLPVSELRGALIYAAANPALNRWVALPIAIVANSLPVPFLLIYGKRLLQWFADAPTTILPHFDGRAESAQSRIDAGSHSALLKCRIKLCTLCSRFFGWFGRICTEINTKAIEKSKAPNFQKYGTLGLFLFVAVPAPGTGAWMGSLIAAILHIEHKKAVPAIIAGVIVAGLIMTLGTGAVIDVAGAIQGA
;
A
#
# COMPACT_ATOMS: atom_id res chain seq x y z
N MET A 1 20.84 21.56 -6.30
CA MET A 1 19.42 21.90 -6.14
C MET A 1 18.51 20.99 -6.97
N LEU A 2 18.79 20.82 -8.26
CA LEU A 2 17.96 19.98 -9.17
C LEU A 2 17.93 18.50 -8.75
N GLU A 3 19.07 17.93 -8.34
CA GLU A 3 19.18 16.54 -7.87
C GLU A 3 18.36 16.32 -6.58
N LEU A 4 18.44 17.26 -5.63
CA LEU A 4 17.66 17.17 -4.40
C LEU A 4 16.14 17.21 -4.68
N LEU A 5 15.70 18.03 -5.65
CA LEU A 5 14.31 18.07 -6.07
C LEU A 5 13.84 16.73 -6.67
N LYS A 6 14.69 16.08 -7.48
CA LYS A 6 14.40 14.75 -8.05
C LYS A 6 14.18 13.73 -6.93
N GLU A 7 14.98 13.75 -5.88
CA GLU A 7 14.86 12.84 -4.74
C GLU A 7 13.52 13.02 -3.99
N TYR A 8 13.08 14.26 -3.77
CA TYR A 8 11.77 14.51 -3.18
C TYR A 8 10.60 14.14 -4.10
N ILE A 9 10.78 14.25 -5.41
CA ILE A 9 9.81 13.75 -6.40
C ILE A 9 9.71 12.21 -6.31
N HIS A 10 10.82 11.49 -6.12
CA HIS A 10 10.81 10.05 -5.88
C HIS A 10 10.04 9.68 -4.60
N VAL A 11 10.25 10.42 -3.50
CA VAL A 11 9.47 10.23 -2.26
C VAL A 11 7.97 10.41 -2.53
N CYS A 12 7.59 11.46 -3.27
CA CYS A 12 6.20 11.72 -3.64
C CYS A 12 5.62 10.54 -4.46
N TRP A 13 6.33 10.11 -5.50
CA TRP A 13 5.91 9.01 -6.36
C TRP A 13 5.77 7.68 -5.61
N LEU A 14 6.79 7.32 -4.81
CA LEU A 14 6.76 6.10 -3.99
C LEU A 14 5.60 6.09 -3.00
N SER A 15 5.27 7.26 -2.44
CA SER A 15 4.17 7.40 -1.48
C SER A 15 2.79 7.20 -2.11
N MET A 16 2.63 7.49 -3.41
CA MET A 16 1.37 7.32 -4.14
C MET A 16 1.12 5.87 -4.58
N LEU A 17 2.15 5.03 -4.65
CA LEU A 17 2.02 3.66 -5.12
C LEU A 17 1.30 2.77 -4.08
N PRO A 18 0.41 1.85 -4.52
CA PRO A 18 -0.38 1.01 -3.61
C PRO A 18 0.43 -0.03 -2.83
N VAL A 19 1.66 -0.33 -3.26
CA VAL A 19 2.53 -1.34 -2.63
C VAL A 19 3.50 -0.70 -1.64
N SER A 20 4.16 0.39 -2.02
CA SER A 20 5.15 1.07 -1.18
C SER A 20 4.50 2.04 -0.20
N GLU A 21 3.51 2.79 -0.66
CA GLU A 21 2.78 3.78 0.14
C GLU A 21 3.72 4.73 0.93
N LEU A 22 3.18 5.38 1.96
CA LEU A 22 3.95 6.21 2.90
C LEU A 22 5.21 5.51 3.45
N ARG A 23 5.12 4.21 3.70
CA ARG A 23 6.19 3.44 4.35
C ARG A 23 7.41 3.28 3.48
N GLY A 24 7.20 2.85 2.23
CA GLY A 24 8.31 2.72 1.27
C GLY A 24 8.98 4.05 1.01
N ALA A 25 8.20 5.13 0.92
CA ALA A 25 8.71 6.48 0.74
C ALA A 25 9.56 6.96 1.93
N LEU A 26 9.12 6.69 3.17
CA LEU A 26 9.87 7.09 4.37
C LEU A 26 11.12 6.22 4.61
N ILE A 27 11.07 4.91 4.31
CA ILE A 27 12.26 4.05 4.34
C ILE A 27 13.29 4.54 3.31
N TYR A 28 12.84 4.87 2.09
CA TYR A 28 13.72 5.44 1.06
C TYR A 28 14.35 6.76 1.53
N ALA A 29 13.54 7.68 2.09
CA ALA A 29 14.02 8.94 2.61
C ALA A 29 15.01 8.77 3.78
N ALA A 30 14.82 7.76 4.62
CA ALA A 30 15.71 7.45 5.72
C ALA A 30 17.04 6.83 5.25
N ALA A 31 17.01 6.03 4.18
CA ALA A 31 18.20 5.42 3.59
C ALA A 31 19.04 6.39 2.75
N ASN A 32 18.49 7.52 2.31
CA ASN A 32 19.17 8.49 1.48
C ASN A 32 19.69 9.66 2.32
N PRO A 33 21.01 9.79 2.53
CA PRO A 33 21.60 10.85 3.37
C PRO A 33 21.40 12.27 2.82
N ALA A 34 21.05 12.40 1.52
CA ALA A 34 20.76 13.70 0.92
C ALA A 34 19.39 14.24 1.32
N LEU A 35 18.49 13.39 1.84
CA LEU A 35 17.13 13.76 2.20
C LEU A 35 16.96 14.04 3.69
N ASN A 36 16.29 15.13 4.01
CA ASN A 36 15.84 15.37 5.37
C ASN A 36 14.52 14.63 5.62
N ARG A 37 14.53 13.63 6.52
CA ARG A 37 13.35 12.82 6.87
C ARG A 37 12.16 13.65 7.35
N TRP A 38 12.39 14.77 8.04
CA TRP A 38 11.34 15.67 8.54
C TRP A 38 10.69 16.49 7.42
N VAL A 39 11.41 16.73 6.31
CA VAL A 39 10.86 17.35 5.11
C VAL A 39 10.16 16.31 4.22
N ALA A 40 10.70 15.10 4.14
CA ALA A 40 10.09 14.01 3.40
C ALA A 40 8.74 13.56 3.99
N LEU A 41 8.58 13.61 5.31
CA LEU A 41 7.36 13.21 6.00
C LEU A 41 6.09 13.94 5.50
N PRO A 42 6.00 15.28 5.53
CA PRO A 42 4.81 15.98 5.04
C PRO A 42 4.58 15.77 3.54
N ILE A 43 5.63 15.68 2.73
CA ILE A 43 5.52 15.37 1.29
C ILE A 43 4.88 14.01 1.10
N ALA A 44 5.37 13.00 1.82
CA ALA A 44 4.85 11.64 1.75
C ALA A 44 3.40 11.54 2.24
N ILE A 45 3.02 12.24 3.32
CA ILE A 45 1.65 12.29 3.85
C ILE A 45 0.69 12.88 2.81
N VAL A 46 1.05 14.03 2.24
CA VAL A 46 0.23 14.70 1.23
C VAL A 46 0.07 13.81 -0.01
N ALA A 47 1.17 13.28 -0.53
CA ALA A 47 1.15 12.41 -1.70
C ALA A 47 0.33 11.12 -1.47
N ASN A 48 0.46 10.49 -0.30
CA ASN A 48 -0.30 9.29 0.05
C ASN A 48 -1.79 9.56 0.28
N SER A 49 -2.16 10.80 0.60
CA SER A 49 -3.54 11.21 0.81
C SER A 49 -4.27 11.55 -0.50
N LEU A 50 -3.57 11.84 -1.58
CA LEU A 50 -4.17 12.22 -2.87
C LEU A 50 -5.09 11.13 -3.47
N PRO A 51 -4.74 9.83 -3.48
CA PRO A 51 -5.61 8.80 -4.02
C PRO A 51 -6.83 8.48 -3.14
N VAL A 52 -6.85 8.88 -1.85
CA VAL A 52 -7.91 8.54 -0.89
C VAL A 52 -9.32 8.94 -1.38
N PRO A 53 -9.61 10.20 -1.73
CA PRO A 53 -10.94 10.58 -2.19
C PRO A 53 -11.35 9.87 -3.49
N PHE A 54 -10.39 9.64 -4.39
CA PHE A 54 -10.65 8.88 -5.62
C PHE A 54 -11.04 7.43 -5.31
N LEU A 55 -10.30 6.77 -4.40
CA LEU A 55 -10.58 5.40 -3.99
C LEU A 55 -11.91 5.27 -3.24
N LEU A 56 -12.30 6.25 -2.46
CA LEU A 56 -13.60 6.25 -1.78
C LEU A 56 -14.76 6.36 -2.77
N ILE A 57 -14.61 7.16 -3.83
CA ILE A 57 -15.67 7.34 -4.85
C ILE A 57 -15.73 6.14 -5.79
N TYR A 58 -14.58 5.69 -6.28
CA TYR A 58 -14.49 4.66 -7.32
C TYR A 58 -14.14 3.27 -6.77
N GLY A 59 -13.85 3.15 -5.47
CA GLY A 59 -13.33 1.92 -4.86
C GLY A 59 -14.22 0.71 -5.05
N LYS A 60 -15.55 0.87 -5.04
CA LYS A 60 -16.49 -0.23 -5.33
C LYS A 60 -16.36 -0.75 -6.77
N ARG A 61 -16.24 0.14 -7.75
CA ARG A 61 -16.02 -0.24 -9.16
C ARG A 61 -14.65 -0.89 -9.34
N LEU A 62 -13.65 -0.34 -8.66
CA LEU A 62 -12.30 -0.88 -8.68
C LEU A 62 -12.26 -2.29 -8.08
N LEU A 63 -12.95 -2.50 -6.94
CA LEU A 63 -13.04 -3.83 -6.31
C LEU A 63 -13.80 -4.83 -7.18
N GLN A 64 -14.88 -4.43 -7.83
CA GLN A 64 -15.60 -5.28 -8.79
C GLN A 64 -14.68 -5.64 -9.95
N TRP A 65 -13.99 -4.66 -10.52
CA TRP A 65 -13.02 -4.91 -11.58
C TRP A 65 -11.89 -5.86 -11.14
N PHE A 66 -11.38 -5.72 -9.91
CA PHE A 66 -10.39 -6.65 -9.33
C PHE A 66 -10.97 -8.03 -9.00
N ALA A 67 -12.24 -8.11 -8.62
CA ALA A 67 -12.91 -9.40 -8.38
C ALA A 67 -13.15 -10.17 -9.69
N ASP A 68 -13.45 -9.45 -10.76
CA ASP A 68 -13.65 -10.02 -12.11
C ASP A 68 -12.31 -10.27 -12.84
N ALA A 69 -11.25 -9.55 -12.46
CA ALA A 69 -9.92 -9.66 -13.03
C ALA A 69 -9.28 -11.06 -12.89
N PRO A 70 -9.44 -11.82 -11.77
CA PRO A 70 -8.95 -13.19 -11.68
C PRO A 70 -9.47 -14.11 -12.76
N THR A 71 -10.72 -13.94 -13.18
CA THR A 71 -11.33 -14.79 -14.22
C THR A 71 -10.87 -14.43 -15.63
N THR A 72 -10.45 -13.19 -15.85
CA THR A 72 -10.07 -12.70 -17.19
C THR A 72 -8.56 -12.52 -17.37
N ILE A 73 -7.84 -12.16 -16.30
CA ILE A 73 -6.41 -11.78 -16.34
C ILE A 73 -5.50 -12.93 -15.89
N LEU A 74 -5.90 -13.72 -14.87
CA LEU A 74 -5.10 -14.86 -14.38
C LEU A 74 -4.79 -15.90 -15.46
N PRO A 75 -5.73 -16.33 -16.32
CA PRO A 75 -5.41 -17.26 -17.40
C PRO A 75 -4.38 -16.70 -18.38
N HIS A 76 -4.38 -15.37 -18.57
CA HIS A 76 -3.42 -14.72 -19.45
C HIS A 76 -2.02 -14.61 -18.83
N PHE A 77 -1.92 -14.47 -17.50
CA PHE A 77 -0.65 -14.46 -16.76
C PHE A 77 -0.11 -15.87 -16.54
N ASP A 78 -0.96 -16.86 -16.27
CA ASP A 78 -0.57 -18.27 -16.10
C ASP A 78 -0.06 -18.85 -17.44
N GLY A 79 -0.72 -18.57 -18.55
CA GLY A 79 -0.24 -18.96 -19.88
C GLY A 79 1.07 -18.28 -20.30
N ARG A 80 1.34 -17.05 -19.80
CA ARG A 80 2.64 -16.39 -19.99
C ARG A 80 3.71 -16.90 -19.03
N ALA A 81 3.35 -17.31 -17.82
CA ALA A 81 4.26 -17.91 -16.87
C ALA A 81 4.68 -19.31 -17.32
N GLU A 82 3.76 -20.13 -17.83
CA GLU A 82 4.06 -21.45 -18.41
C GLU A 82 4.94 -21.35 -19.66
N SER A 83 4.64 -20.41 -20.58
CA SER A 83 5.47 -20.19 -21.76
C SER A 83 6.86 -19.59 -21.42
N ALA A 84 6.99 -18.84 -20.34
CA ALA A 84 8.27 -18.36 -19.84
C ALA A 84 9.04 -19.45 -19.11
N GLN A 85 8.35 -20.35 -18.38
CA GLN A 85 8.95 -21.51 -17.73
C GLN A 85 9.50 -22.49 -18.76
N SER A 86 8.76 -22.80 -19.82
CA SER A 86 9.24 -23.66 -20.90
C SER A 86 10.46 -23.10 -21.64
N ARG A 87 10.61 -21.77 -21.69
CA ARG A 87 11.81 -21.09 -22.25
C ARG A 87 13.02 -21.15 -21.31
N ILE A 88 12.82 -21.22 -20.01
CA ILE A 88 13.91 -21.43 -19.03
C ILE A 88 14.41 -22.87 -19.11
N ASP A 89 13.51 -23.83 -19.22
CA ASP A 89 13.81 -25.25 -19.36
C ASP A 89 14.53 -25.54 -20.70
N ALA A 90 14.32 -24.67 -21.70
CA ALA A 90 15.04 -24.70 -23.00
C ALA A 90 16.43 -24.03 -22.99
N GLY A 91 17.00 -23.70 -21.81
CA GLY A 91 18.40 -23.30 -21.66
C GLY A 91 18.70 -21.78 -21.67
N SER A 92 17.67 -20.93 -21.58
CA SER A 92 17.88 -19.46 -21.46
C SER A 92 18.16 -19.04 -20.02
N HIS A 93 19.42 -18.83 -19.65
CA HIS A 93 19.88 -18.47 -18.31
C HIS A 93 19.80 -16.96 -17.98
N SER A 94 18.81 -16.21 -18.47
CA SER A 94 18.73 -14.79 -18.12
C SER A 94 18.12 -14.61 -16.71
N ALA A 95 18.95 -14.10 -15.76
CA ALA A 95 18.54 -13.75 -14.39
C ALA A 95 17.34 -12.80 -14.36
N LEU A 96 17.21 -11.94 -15.37
CA LEU A 96 16.08 -11.01 -15.55
C LEU A 96 14.75 -11.74 -15.80
N LEU A 97 14.76 -12.87 -16.51
CA LEU A 97 13.55 -13.65 -16.79
C LEU A 97 13.04 -14.33 -15.51
N LYS A 98 13.96 -14.90 -14.70
CA LYS A 98 13.65 -15.49 -13.38
C LYS A 98 13.10 -14.45 -12.41
N CYS A 99 13.66 -13.23 -12.41
CA CYS A 99 13.19 -12.12 -11.57
C CYS A 99 11.79 -11.65 -11.98
N ARG A 100 11.50 -11.54 -13.29
CA ARG A 100 10.17 -11.19 -13.80
C ARG A 100 9.10 -12.22 -13.46
N ILE A 101 9.42 -13.52 -13.54
CA ILE A 101 8.48 -14.59 -13.17
C ILE A 101 8.23 -14.56 -11.67
N LYS A 102 9.27 -14.44 -10.85
CA LYS A 102 9.14 -14.36 -9.39
C LYS A 102 8.34 -13.14 -8.93
N LEU A 103 8.50 -12.00 -9.62
CA LEU A 103 7.71 -10.80 -9.37
C LEU A 103 6.25 -10.99 -9.79
N CYS A 104 6.01 -11.62 -10.93
CA CYS A 104 4.66 -11.89 -11.45
C CYS A 104 3.90 -12.87 -10.57
N THR A 105 4.53 -13.94 -10.08
CA THR A 105 3.92 -14.89 -9.14
C THR A 105 3.72 -14.28 -7.75
N LEU A 106 4.57 -13.37 -7.32
CA LEU A 106 4.39 -12.63 -6.06
C LEU A 106 3.18 -11.68 -6.17
N CYS A 107 3.06 -10.94 -7.28
CA CYS A 107 1.91 -10.08 -7.56
C CYS A 107 0.60 -10.89 -7.65
N SER A 108 0.57 -12.01 -8.37
CA SER A 108 -0.64 -12.83 -8.50
C SER A 108 -1.07 -13.44 -7.16
N ARG A 109 -0.12 -13.89 -6.34
CA ARG A 109 -0.42 -14.37 -4.97
C ARG A 109 -0.91 -13.26 -4.05
N PHE A 110 -0.33 -12.07 -4.15
CA PHE A 110 -0.78 -10.89 -3.40
C PHE A 110 -2.19 -10.48 -3.81
N PHE A 111 -2.46 -10.37 -5.12
CA PHE A 111 -3.79 -10.03 -5.64
C PHE A 111 -4.82 -11.12 -5.32
N GLY A 112 -4.46 -12.40 -5.39
CA GLY A 112 -5.36 -13.51 -5.02
C GLY A 112 -5.68 -13.58 -3.52
N TRP A 113 -4.70 -13.28 -2.66
CA TRP A 113 -4.90 -13.15 -1.21
C TRP A 113 -5.75 -11.93 -0.88
N PHE A 114 -5.46 -10.80 -1.53
CA PHE A 114 -6.21 -9.55 -1.40
C PHE A 114 -7.67 -9.71 -1.82
N GLY A 115 -7.92 -10.33 -2.98
CA GLY A 115 -9.29 -10.60 -3.48
C GLY A 115 -10.09 -11.46 -2.50
N ARG A 116 -9.47 -12.49 -1.90
CA ARG A 116 -10.12 -13.34 -0.87
C ARG A 116 -10.46 -12.55 0.38
N ILE A 117 -9.57 -11.70 0.87
CA ILE A 117 -9.86 -10.84 2.03
C ILE A 117 -11.00 -9.87 1.70
N CYS A 118 -10.99 -9.26 0.52
CA CYS A 118 -12.06 -8.34 0.11
C CYS A 118 -13.42 -9.05 -0.01
N THR A 119 -13.47 -10.28 -0.54
CA THR A 119 -14.72 -11.05 -0.63
C THR A 119 -15.22 -11.51 0.74
N GLU A 120 -14.35 -11.98 1.63
CA GLU A 120 -14.75 -12.36 2.99
C GLU A 120 -15.21 -11.16 3.85
N ILE A 121 -14.53 -10.02 3.71
CA ILE A 121 -14.93 -8.79 4.40
C ILE A 121 -16.26 -8.29 3.84
N ASN A 122 -16.47 -8.33 2.51
CA ASN A 122 -17.69 -7.84 1.88
C ASN A 122 -18.94 -8.62 2.34
N THR A 123 -18.85 -9.95 2.42
CA THR A 123 -19.99 -10.77 2.85
C THR A 123 -20.32 -10.58 4.35
N LYS A 124 -19.33 -10.50 5.22
CA LYS A 124 -19.52 -10.29 6.67
C LYS A 124 -19.84 -8.83 7.03
N ALA A 125 -19.35 -7.88 6.25
CA ALA A 125 -19.55 -6.45 6.52
C ALA A 125 -20.95 -5.96 6.13
N ILE A 126 -21.53 -6.48 5.06
CA ILE A 126 -22.88 -6.11 4.64
C ILE A 126 -23.93 -6.49 5.70
N GLU A 127 -23.76 -7.62 6.39
CA GLU A 127 -24.65 -8.02 7.47
C GLU A 127 -24.52 -7.13 8.72
N LYS A 128 -23.29 -6.71 9.07
CA LYS A 128 -23.03 -5.90 10.27
C LYS A 128 -23.15 -4.39 10.07
N SER A 129 -23.10 -3.89 8.83
CA SER A 129 -23.15 -2.44 8.53
C SER A 129 -24.49 -1.80 8.82
N LYS A 130 -25.55 -2.60 9.01
CA LYS A 130 -26.90 -2.13 9.37
C LYS A 130 -27.07 -1.72 10.84
N ALA A 131 -26.08 -1.96 11.70
CA ALA A 131 -26.15 -1.60 13.11
C ALA A 131 -25.72 -0.13 13.34
N PRO A 132 -26.52 0.69 14.05
CA PRO A 132 -26.27 2.12 14.25
C PRO A 132 -24.93 2.40 14.98
N ASN A 133 -24.47 1.49 15.83
CA ASN A 133 -23.18 1.59 16.52
C ASN A 133 -22.00 1.33 15.60
N PHE A 134 -22.18 0.65 14.48
CA PHE A 134 -21.11 0.30 13.56
C PHE A 134 -20.47 1.53 12.88
N GLN A 135 -21.28 2.55 12.55
CA GLN A 135 -20.75 3.77 11.91
C GLN A 135 -19.80 4.56 12.85
N LYS A 136 -20.06 4.56 14.15
CA LYS A 136 -19.23 5.25 15.14
C LYS A 136 -17.93 4.50 15.41
N TYR A 137 -18.01 3.20 15.63
CA TYR A 137 -16.82 2.36 15.86
C TYR A 137 -16.06 2.02 14.58
N GLY A 138 -16.73 1.98 13.43
CA GLY A 138 -16.12 1.75 12.13
C GLY A 138 -15.13 2.84 11.73
N THR A 139 -15.43 4.09 12.05
CA THR A 139 -14.52 5.22 11.77
C THR A 139 -13.26 5.16 12.65
N LEU A 140 -13.42 4.83 13.93
CA LEU A 140 -12.30 4.63 14.86
C LEU A 140 -11.46 3.40 14.46
N GLY A 141 -12.11 2.30 14.11
CA GLY A 141 -11.46 1.09 13.61
C GLY A 141 -10.66 1.36 12.33
N LEU A 142 -11.22 2.15 11.41
CA LEU A 142 -10.56 2.58 10.19
C LEU A 142 -9.31 3.42 10.48
N PHE A 143 -9.41 4.38 11.40
CA PHE A 143 -8.26 5.17 11.85
C PHE A 143 -7.16 4.29 12.43
N LEU A 144 -7.49 3.39 13.37
CA LEU A 144 -6.53 2.49 13.99
C LEU A 144 -5.89 1.54 12.97
N PHE A 145 -6.70 1.02 12.03
CA PHE A 145 -6.21 0.16 10.96
C PHE A 145 -5.14 0.85 10.10
N VAL A 146 -5.35 2.12 9.74
CA VAL A 146 -4.39 2.89 8.94
C VAL A 146 -3.20 3.36 9.79
N ALA A 147 -3.40 3.67 11.07
CA ALA A 147 -2.36 4.16 11.98
C ALA A 147 -1.30 3.10 12.31
N VAL A 148 -1.67 1.81 12.32
CA VAL A 148 -0.70 0.73 12.56
C VAL A 148 0.19 0.53 11.34
N PRO A 149 1.52 0.69 11.44
CA PRO A 149 2.43 0.55 10.31
C PRO A 149 2.73 -0.91 9.96
N ALA A 150 1.70 -1.69 9.58
CA ALA A 150 1.84 -3.07 9.15
C ALA A 150 1.65 -3.21 7.62
N PRO A 151 2.27 -4.18 6.94
CA PRO A 151 2.08 -4.39 5.51
C PRO A 151 0.61 -4.56 5.15
N GLY A 152 0.10 -3.77 4.20
CA GLY A 152 -1.28 -3.84 3.77
C GLY A 152 -2.30 -3.06 4.63
N THR A 153 -1.87 -2.22 5.57
CA THR A 153 -2.77 -1.40 6.40
C THR A 153 -2.65 0.10 6.10
N GLY A 154 -2.49 0.48 4.86
CA GLY A 154 -2.27 1.89 4.52
C GLY A 154 -3.53 2.62 4.00
N ALA A 155 -3.30 3.79 3.41
CA ALA A 155 -4.37 4.65 2.90
C ALA A 155 -5.18 3.97 1.78
N TRP A 156 -4.55 3.18 0.92
CA TRP A 156 -5.20 2.44 -0.16
C TRP A 156 -6.20 1.43 0.39
N MET A 157 -5.74 0.55 1.29
CA MET A 157 -6.60 -0.47 1.90
C MET A 157 -7.67 0.15 2.80
N GLY A 158 -7.31 1.15 3.58
CA GLY A 158 -8.25 1.88 4.41
C GLY A 158 -9.38 2.50 3.58
N SER A 159 -9.06 3.08 2.42
CA SER A 159 -10.06 3.66 1.51
C SER A 159 -10.99 2.60 0.90
N LEU A 160 -10.44 1.46 0.49
CA LEU A 160 -11.22 0.34 -0.05
C LEU A 160 -12.15 -0.26 1.03
N ILE A 161 -11.65 -0.46 2.24
CA ILE A 161 -12.45 -0.92 3.38
C ILE A 161 -13.58 0.07 3.69
N ALA A 162 -13.29 1.37 3.74
CA ALA A 162 -14.30 2.40 3.96
C ALA A 162 -15.37 2.41 2.87
N ALA A 163 -15.00 2.19 1.61
CA ALA A 163 -15.92 2.08 0.48
C ALA A 163 -16.83 0.83 0.59
N ILE A 164 -16.28 -0.32 1.00
CA ILE A 164 -17.03 -1.56 1.24
C ILE A 164 -18.01 -1.39 2.40
N LEU A 165 -17.54 -0.84 3.52
CA LEU A 165 -18.34 -0.64 4.73
C LEU A 165 -19.32 0.52 4.63
N HIS A 166 -19.41 1.21 3.48
CA HIS A 166 -20.28 2.34 3.25
C HIS A 166 -20.12 3.46 4.30
N ILE A 167 -18.90 3.65 4.82
CA ILE A 167 -18.60 4.74 5.74
C ILE A 167 -18.72 6.05 4.97
N GLU A 168 -19.40 7.03 5.56
CA GLU A 168 -19.56 8.35 4.95
C GLU A 168 -18.22 8.99 4.62
N HIS A 169 -18.07 9.50 3.41
CA HIS A 169 -16.81 10.12 2.95
C HIS A 169 -16.32 11.22 3.89
N LYS A 170 -17.26 12.00 4.45
CA LYS A 170 -16.97 13.08 5.41
C LYS A 170 -16.31 12.58 6.70
N LYS A 171 -16.52 11.32 7.08
CA LYS A 171 -15.93 10.67 8.26
C LYS A 171 -14.71 9.82 7.89
N ALA A 172 -14.76 9.15 6.74
CA ALA A 172 -13.69 8.27 6.29
C ALA A 172 -12.41 9.03 5.92
N VAL A 173 -12.52 10.13 5.16
CA VAL A 173 -11.35 10.92 4.73
C VAL A 173 -10.52 11.42 5.92
N PRO A 174 -11.08 12.14 6.92
CA PRO A 174 -10.28 12.61 8.03
C PRO A 174 -9.72 11.47 8.89
N ALA A 175 -10.44 10.37 9.05
CA ALA A 175 -9.96 9.20 9.79
C ALA A 175 -8.75 8.55 9.11
N ILE A 176 -8.78 8.39 7.79
CA ILE A 176 -7.67 7.84 7.01
C ILE A 176 -6.47 8.80 7.06
N ILE A 177 -6.67 10.09 6.83
CA ILE A 177 -5.59 11.08 6.87
C ILE A 177 -4.94 11.13 8.25
N ALA A 178 -5.73 11.15 9.32
CA ALA A 178 -5.20 11.09 10.68
C ALA A 178 -4.40 9.80 10.93
N GLY A 179 -4.87 8.66 10.44
CA GLY A 179 -4.15 7.38 10.49
C GLY A 179 -2.82 7.43 9.73
N VAL A 180 -2.81 8.02 8.54
CA VAL A 180 -1.60 8.21 7.72
C VAL A 180 -0.57 9.11 8.45
N ILE A 181 -1.02 10.18 9.11
CA ILE A 181 -0.16 11.06 9.90
C ILE A 181 0.49 10.29 11.05
N VAL A 182 -0.31 9.54 11.82
CA VAL A 182 0.20 8.74 12.95
C VAL A 182 1.17 7.66 12.45
N ALA A 183 0.82 6.93 11.41
CA ALA A 183 1.71 5.92 10.81
C ALA A 183 3.02 6.55 10.32
N GLY A 184 2.96 7.73 9.68
CA GLY A 184 4.12 8.48 9.22
C GLY A 184 5.05 8.90 10.36
N LEU A 185 4.49 9.41 11.45
CA LEU A 185 5.26 9.77 12.65
C LEU A 185 5.95 8.55 13.27
N ILE A 186 5.22 7.43 13.45
CA ILE A 186 5.78 6.18 13.97
C ILE A 186 6.94 5.70 13.08
N MET A 187 6.76 5.72 11.76
CA MET A 187 7.79 5.28 10.81
C MET A 187 9.01 6.19 10.82
N THR A 188 8.82 7.50 10.86
CA THR A 188 9.93 8.48 10.87
C THR A 188 10.76 8.38 12.14
N LEU A 189 10.11 8.21 13.29
CA LEU A 189 10.78 8.00 14.59
C LEU A 189 11.47 6.63 14.62
N GLY A 190 10.79 5.57 14.17
CA GLY A 190 11.33 4.21 14.18
C GLY A 190 12.53 4.04 13.26
N THR A 191 12.46 4.55 12.02
CA THR A 191 13.60 4.51 11.08
C THR A 191 14.77 5.36 11.57
N GLY A 192 14.50 6.49 12.25
CA GLY A 192 15.53 7.30 12.87
C GLY A 192 16.28 6.52 13.94
N ALA A 193 15.58 5.93 14.88
CA ALA A 193 16.18 5.14 15.96
C ALA A 193 17.04 3.97 15.42
N VAL A 194 16.57 3.28 14.38
CA VAL A 194 17.33 2.17 13.77
C VAL A 194 18.63 2.66 13.13
N ILE A 195 18.61 3.80 12.44
CA ILE A 195 19.81 4.36 11.81
C ILE A 195 20.82 4.83 12.86
N ASP A 196 20.33 5.50 13.91
CA ASP A 196 21.19 5.98 14.99
C ASP A 196 21.89 4.82 15.73
N VAL A 197 21.18 3.72 15.99
CA VAL A 197 21.74 2.49 16.57
C VAL A 197 22.73 1.83 15.63
N ALA A 198 22.41 1.70 14.33
CA ALA A 198 23.30 1.11 13.34
C ALA A 198 24.60 1.92 13.19
N GLY A 199 24.52 3.25 13.21
CA GLY A 199 25.68 4.14 13.20
C GLY A 199 26.55 4.01 14.44
N ALA A 200 25.96 3.85 15.61
CA ALA A 200 26.69 3.62 16.86
C ALA A 200 27.45 2.29 16.89
N ILE A 201 26.88 1.22 16.28
CA ILE A 201 27.53 -0.09 16.17
C ILE A 201 28.72 -0.07 15.18
N GLN A 202 28.61 0.71 14.10
CA GLN A 202 29.68 0.80 13.08
C GLN A 202 30.81 1.75 13.49
N GLY A 203 30.59 2.63 14.46
CA GLY A 203 31.58 3.57 14.99
C GLY A 203 32.32 3.08 16.25
N ALA A 204 31.95 1.90 16.76
CA ALA A 204 32.61 1.22 17.89
C ALA A 204 33.50 0.10 17.41
#